data_ff043dfb17c53b2aedb0ceaea50a121f
#
_entry.id   ff043dfb17c53b2aedb0ceaea50a121f
#
_cell.length_a   1.000
_cell.length_b   1.000
_cell.length_c   1.000
_cell.angle_alpha   90.00
_cell.angle_beta   90.00
_cell.angle_gamma   90.00
#
_symmetry.space_group_name_H-M   'P 1'
#
loop_
_entity.id
_entity.type
_entity.pdbx_description
1 polymer ?
#
loop_
_entity_poly.entity_id
_entity_poly.type
_entity_poly.pdbx_seq_one_letter_code
_entity_poly.pdbx_strand_id
1 'polypeptide(L)'
;MAMCTAAVLPDEWLLTVGTREQDSQRIVMDTIRCVAASRYKILVDALASDIRTGRLAAGVRLPTHRGLAAREGIAVVTATRVYAELEAMGLVSREQGRGTFVREIAVPADHGIDQQVAAADAVDLNFNYPSLPGQADLLRQALREVATSGELDSLLRYQPHRGRPQDRASIARHLRRRGLTPDADEILVVSGAQHGLAVTVMAALNAGDVVAVDALTYPGFKVLAHAFHLDLEPIPTTADGPDLDALEKLCATRPVRAIYTMPTLHNPLGWVMPATDRSRLIKIARQHGPLIIEDAAYAYLVEDPPPPLAASAPDVTVYVSGLSKNVATGLRVGFVVAPPARVPSIERAIRATTWNTPALTTAIACRWLEDGTVEHLEAQKRDDAKARQALARQELAGLSLISHPSSYFTWLTLPDDARADRLTATLARQHISVSTAEPFTTSKHTPQALRLALGSTDLDSLRASLRTVRRVVIEDAYA
;
A
#
# COMPACT_ATOMS: atom_id res chain seq x y z
N MET A 1 61.36 -4.90 38.20
CA MET A 1 61.04 -6.33 38.40
C MET A 1 59.60 -6.44 38.83
N ALA A 2 58.85 -7.12 38.11
CA ALA A 2 57.60 -7.86 38.26
C ALA A 2 56.64 -7.56 37.08
N MET A 3 56.63 -8.55 36.23
CA MET A 3 55.66 -8.70 35.10
C MET A 3 54.27 -8.87 35.64
N CYS A 4 53.30 -8.21 34.98
CA CYS A 4 51.88 -8.62 35.10
C CYS A 4 51.41 -9.01 33.72
N THR A 5 51.07 -10.25 33.60
CA THR A 5 50.58 -10.98 32.43
C THR A 5 49.18 -10.53 32.02
N ALA A 6 49.01 -10.17 30.76
CA ALA A 6 47.72 -9.98 30.14
C ALA A 6 47.04 -11.33 29.95
N ALA A 7 45.83 -11.45 30.47
CA ALA A 7 44.96 -12.60 30.20
C ALA A 7 44.24 -12.37 28.86
N VAL A 8 44.50 -13.24 27.90
CA VAL A 8 43.82 -13.37 26.61
C VAL A 8 42.49 -14.08 26.89
N LEU A 9 41.38 -13.39 26.55
CA LEU A 9 40.07 -14.04 26.49
C LEU A 9 39.86 -14.73 25.13
N PRO A 10 39.21 -15.89 25.07
CA PRO A 10 39.09 -16.68 23.84
C PRO A 10 38.07 -16.08 22.84
N ASP A 11 38.39 -16.22 21.55
CA ASP A 11 37.69 -15.74 20.35
C ASP A 11 36.30 -16.38 20.06
N GLU A 12 35.62 -16.99 21.01
CA GLU A 12 34.38 -17.74 20.74
C GLU A 12 33.07 -16.92 20.84
N TRP A 13 33.10 -15.61 21.12
CA TRP A 13 31.89 -14.79 21.29
C TRP A 13 31.52 -13.90 20.10
N LEU A 14 32.31 -13.89 19.03
CA LEU A 14 32.07 -13.06 17.85
C LEU A 14 31.33 -13.75 16.70
N LEU A 15 31.05 -15.05 16.81
CA LEU A 15 30.39 -15.83 15.74
C LEU A 15 28.89 -16.10 15.95
N THR A 16 28.29 -15.68 17.07
CA THR A 16 26.89 -15.98 17.39
C THR A 16 25.89 -14.85 17.11
N VAL A 17 26.35 -13.66 16.75
CA VAL A 17 25.44 -12.53 16.44
C VAL A 17 25.08 -12.48 14.96
N GLY A 18 25.98 -12.91 14.06
CA GLY A 18 25.75 -12.92 12.62
C GLY A 18 24.76 -13.99 12.11
N THR A 19 24.63 -15.11 12.82
CA THR A 19 23.78 -16.24 12.40
C THR A 19 22.30 -16.01 12.71
N ARG A 20 21.96 -15.27 13.76
CA ARG A 20 20.56 -14.98 14.11
C ARG A 20 19.88 -13.97 13.17
N GLU A 21 20.62 -13.00 12.64
CA GLU A 21 20.08 -12.07 11.65
C GLU A 21 19.90 -12.74 10.27
N GLN A 22 20.84 -13.59 9.88
CA GLN A 22 20.75 -14.38 8.65
C GLN A 22 19.64 -15.43 8.70
N ASP A 23 19.40 -16.07 9.85
CA ASP A 23 18.30 -16.99 10.04
C ASP A 23 16.94 -16.27 10.09
N SER A 24 16.85 -15.08 10.67
CA SER A 24 15.64 -14.26 10.63
C SER A 24 15.34 -13.77 9.22
N GLN A 25 16.35 -13.38 8.44
CA GLN A 25 16.21 -13.03 7.03
C GLN A 25 15.87 -14.24 6.15
N ARG A 26 16.40 -15.42 6.46
CA ARG A 26 16.03 -16.66 5.77
C ARG A 26 14.60 -17.10 6.05
N ILE A 27 14.11 -16.95 7.28
CA ILE A 27 12.72 -17.23 7.66
C ILE A 27 11.78 -16.22 6.95
N VAL A 28 12.15 -14.96 6.82
CA VAL A 28 11.41 -13.96 6.05
C VAL A 28 11.41 -14.28 4.55
N MET A 29 12.55 -14.76 4.01
CA MET A 29 12.67 -15.17 2.60
C MET A 29 11.89 -16.46 2.30
N ASP A 30 11.82 -17.41 3.21
CA ASP A 30 11.02 -18.64 3.05
C ASP A 30 9.51 -18.38 3.25
N THR A 31 9.14 -17.34 3.98
CA THR A 31 7.73 -16.91 4.15
C THR A 31 7.24 -16.10 2.95
N ILE A 32 8.13 -15.39 2.23
CA ILE A 32 7.83 -14.69 0.97
C ILE A 32 7.97 -15.63 -0.25
N ARG A 33 8.87 -16.61 -0.21
CA ARG A 33 8.84 -17.76 -1.13
C ARG A 33 7.63 -18.59 -0.75
N CYS A 34 6.55 -18.52 -1.56
CA CYS A 34 5.42 -19.44 -1.51
C CYS A 34 5.70 -20.60 -0.53
N VAL A 35 5.28 -20.44 0.73
CA VAL A 35 4.95 -21.62 1.52
C VAL A 35 4.08 -22.43 0.58
N ALA A 36 4.42 -23.66 0.29
CA ALA A 36 3.65 -24.51 -0.62
C ALA A 36 2.27 -24.65 -0.01
N ALA A 37 1.43 -23.67 -0.28
CA ALA A 37 0.05 -23.63 0.21
C ALA A 37 -0.55 -24.97 -0.17
N SER A 38 -1.08 -25.70 0.79
CA SER A 38 -1.73 -26.97 0.55
C SER A 38 -2.61 -26.84 -0.69
N ARG A 39 -2.52 -27.79 -1.63
CA ARG A 39 -3.26 -27.75 -2.92
C ARG A 39 -4.74 -27.36 -2.73
N TYR A 40 -5.32 -27.72 -1.59
CA TYR A 40 -6.71 -27.36 -1.30
C TYR A 40 -6.88 -25.85 -1.05
N LYS A 41 -5.93 -25.17 -0.39
CA LYS A 41 -6.00 -23.71 -0.14
C LYS A 41 -5.91 -22.92 -1.45
N ILE A 42 -4.99 -23.30 -2.33
CA ILE A 42 -4.88 -22.68 -3.67
C ILE A 42 -6.20 -22.79 -4.41
N LEU A 43 -6.88 -23.93 -4.32
CA LEU A 43 -8.15 -24.15 -4.98
C LEU A 43 -9.31 -23.40 -4.33
N VAL A 44 -9.33 -23.28 -2.99
CA VAL A 44 -10.30 -22.43 -2.28
C VAL A 44 -10.15 -20.98 -2.72
N ASP A 45 -8.93 -20.46 -2.72
CA ASP A 45 -8.65 -19.07 -3.06
C ASP A 45 -8.98 -18.76 -4.53
N ALA A 46 -8.66 -19.67 -5.45
CA ALA A 46 -9.02 -19.55 -6.86
C ALA A 46 -10.55 -19.51 -7.07
N LEU A 47 -11.29 -20.45 -6.48
CA LEU A 47 -12.75 -20.47 -6.58
C LEU A 47 -13.40 -19.27 -5.89
N ALA A 48 -12.90 -18.86 -4.73
CA ALA A 48 -13.37 -17.67 -4.03
C ALA A 48 -13.15 -16.42 -4.88
N SER A 49 -11.99 -16.28 -5.52
CA SER A 49 -11.69 -15.20 -6.45
C SER A 49 -12.63 -15.21 -7.66
N ASP A 50 -12.88 -16.39 -8.26
CA ASP A 50 -13.77 -16.52 -9.41
C ASP A 50 -15.21 -16.13 -9.07
N ILE A 51 -15.68 -16.48 -7.87
CA ILE A 51 -17.00 -16.11 -7.37
C ILE A 51 -17.07 -14.59 -7.12
N ARG A 52 -16.09 -14.01 -6.41
CA ARG A 52 -16.06 -12.59 -6.07
C ARG A 52 -15.91 -11.68 -7.28
N THR A 53 -15.17 -12.11 -8.29
CA THR A 53 -15.01 -11.36 -9.56
C THR A 53 -16.14 -11.59 -10.56
N GLY A 54 -17.16 -12.40 -10.21
CA GLY A 54 -18.29 -12.70 -11.08
C GLY A 54 -17.97 -13.67 -12.24
N ARG A 55 -16.74 -14.19 -12.33
CA ARG A 55 -16.40 -15.25 -13.30
C ARG A 55 -17.25 -16.51 -13.06
N LEU A 56 -17.55 -16.81 -11.80
CA LEU A 56 -18.57 -17.75 -11.40
C LEU A 56 -19.79 -16.97 -10.88
N ALA A 57 -20.77 -16.76 -11.75
CA ALA A 57 -21.96 -15.97 -11.43
C ALA A 57 -22.83 -16.60 -10.34
N ALA A 58 -23.61 -15.78 -9.63
CA ALA A 58 -24.60 -16.23 -8.66
C ALA A 58 -25.58 -17.24 -9.31
N GLY A 59 -25.96 -18.27 -8.56
CA GLY A 59 -26.83 -19.35 -9.03
C GLY A 59 -26.13 -20.43 -9.88
N VAL A 60 -24.86 -20.25 -10.24
CA VAL A 60 -24.09 -21.28 -10.96
C VAL A 60 -23.90 -22.49 -10.06
N ARG A 61 -24.23 -23.66 -10.59
CA ARG A 61 -23.99 -24.94 -9.92
C ARG A 61 -22.51 -25.33 -10.06
N LEU A 62 -21.82 -25.51 -8.93
CA LEU A 62 -20.46 -26.02 -8.92
C LEU A 62 -20.40 -27.53 -9.24
N PRO A 63 -19.25 -28.05 -9.74
CA PRO A 63 -19.06 -29.48 -9.97
C PRO A 63 -19.32 -30.28 -8.69
N THR A 64 -19.69 -31.55 -8.83
CA THR A 64 -19.79 -32.45 -7.67
C THR A 64 -18.42 -32.62 -7.03
N HIS A 65 -18.34 -33.00 -5.74
CA HIS A 65 -17.09 -33.26 -5.05
C HIS A 65 -16.17 -34.23 -5.83
N ARG A 66 -16.75 -35.27 -6.44
CA ARG A 66 -16.02 -36.21 -7.31
C ARG A 66 -15.57 -35.53 -8.62
N GLY A 67 -16.43 -34.70 -9.20
CA GLY A 67 -16.11 -33.95 -10.41
C GLY A 67 -15.01 -32.95 -10.21
N LEU A 68 -15.03 -32.20 -9.09
CA LEU A 68 -13.94 -31.29 -8.71
C LEU A 68 -12.65 -32.08 -8.44
N ALA A 69 -12.73 -33.17 -7.69
CA ALA A 69 -11.58 -34.03 -7.38
C ALA A 69 -10.90 -34.55 -8.65
N ALA A 70 -11.67 -35.04 -9.62
CA ALA A 70 -11.17 -35.54 -10.89
C ALA A 70 -10.54 -34.43 -11.75
N ARG A 71 -11.20 -33.25 -11.85
CA ARG A 71 -10.72 -32.12 -12.63
C ARG A 71 -9.39 -31.55 -12.10
N GLU A 72 -9.27 -31.42 -10.78
CA GLU A 72 -8.11 -30.79 -10.13
C GLU A 72 -7.03 -31.81 -9.70
N GLY A 73 -7.26 -33.10 -9.91
CA GLY A 73 -6.31 -34.16 -9.53
C GLY A 73 -6.07 -34.25 -8.01
N ILE A 74 -7.12 -34.07 -7.21
CA ILE A 74 -7.08 -34.12 -5.74
C ILE A 74 -7.96 -35.24 -5.19
N ALA A 75 -7.79 -35.60 -3.91
CA ALA A 75 -8.68 -36.54 -3.25
C ALA A 75 -10.09 -35.98 -3.04
N VAL A 76 -11.13 -36.82 -3.06
CA VAL A 76 -12.54 -36.39 -2.85
C VAL A 76 -12.71 -35.73 -1.48
N VAL A 77 -12.00 -36.21 -0.45
CA VAL A 77 -11.99 -35.56 0.89
C VAL A 77 -11.46 -34.12 0.81
N THR A 78 -10.43 -33.87 0.01
CA THR A 78 -9.90 -32.52 -0.23
C THR A 78 -10.94 -31.65 -0.94
N ALA A 79 -11.63 -32.14 -1.96
CA ALA A 79 -12.71 -31.41 -2.61
C ALA A 79 -13.88 -31.11 -1.65
N THR A 80 -14.18 -32.03 -0.74
CA THR A 80 -15.20 -31.82 0.32
C THR A 80 -14.78 -30.70 1.26
N ARG A 81 -13.50 -30.65 1.65
CA ARG A 81 -12.94 -29.58 2.48
C ARG A 81 -12.96 -28.23 1.76
N VAL A 82 -12.66 -28.20 0.45
CA VAL A 82 -12.77 -26.97 -0.37
C VAL A 82 -14.20 -26.41 -0.32
N TYR A 83 -15.21 -27.22 -0.54
CA TYR A 83 -16.60 -26.75 -0.53
C TYR A 83 -17.10 -26.37 0.86
N ALA A 84 -16.67 -27.07 1.90
CA ALA A 84 -16.97 -26.69 3.28
C ALA A 84 -16.38 -25.31 3.64
N GLU A 85 -15.18 -25.03 3.16
CA GLU A 85 -14.52 -23.74 3.36
C GLU A 85 -15.25 -22.62 2.60
N LEU A 86 -15.60 -22.82 1.32
CA LEU A 86 -16.38 -21.85 0.54
C LEU A 86 -17.78 -21.60 1.15
N GLU A 87 -18.39 -22.63 1.75
CA GLU A 87 -19.66 -22.51 2.46
C GLU A 87 -19.49 -21.71 3.78
N ALA A 88 -18.42 -21.97 4.55
CA ALA A 88 -18.06 -21.20 5.73
C ALA A 88 -17.76 -19.72 5.41
N MET A 89 -17.19 -19.44 4.23
CA MET A 89 -16.99 -18.08 3.70
C MET A 89 -18.31 -17.44 3.22
N GLY A 90 -19.43 -18.17 3.21
CA GLY A 90 -20.70 -17.67 2.70
C GLY A 90 -20.79 -17.52 1.19
N LEU A 91 -19.80 -18.00 0.44
CA LEU A 91 -19.71 -17.87 -1.03
C LEU A 91 -20.58 -18.87 -1.77
N VAL A 92 -20.86 -20.02 -1.16
CA VAL A 92 -21.71 -21.05 -1.74
C VAL A 92 -22.76 -21.52 -0.74
N SER A 93 -23.82 -22.15 -1.24
CA SER A 93 -24.83 -22.83 -0.44
C SER A 93 -25.00 -24.27 -0.93
N ARG A 94 -25.15 -25.17 0.02
CA ARG A 94 -25.46 -26.56 -0.28
C ARG A 94 -26.95 -26.77 -0.27
N GLU A 95 -27.54 -27.23 -1.39
CA GLU A 95 -28.92 -27.64 -1.50
C GLU A 95 -28.98 -29.17 -1.52
N GLN A 96 -29.67 -29.74 -0.53
CA GLN A 96 -29.78 -31.19 -0.39
C GLN A 96 -30.37 -31.84 -1.63
N GLY A 97 -29.66 -32.81 -2.20
CA GLY A 97 -30.09 -33.51 -3.44
C GLY A 97 -29.86 -32.72 -4.75
N ARG A 98 -29.57 -31.42 -4.71
CA ARG A 98 -29.41 -30.57 -5.89
C ARG A 98 -27.97 -30.20 -6.18
N GLY A 99 -27.12 -30.06 -5.15
CA GLY A 99 -25.72 -29.75 -5.31
C GLY A 99 -25.27 -28.52 -4.53
N THR A 100 -24.07 -28.00 -4.86
CA THR A 100 -23.53 -26.78 -4.31
C THR A 100 -23.65 -25.66 -5.34
N PHE A 101 -24.19 -24.51 -4.93
CA PHE A 101 -24.46 -23.36 -5.79
C PHE A 101 -23.74 -22.12 -5.28
N VAL A 102 -23.27 -21.30 -6.20
CA VAL A 102 -22.75 -19.98 -5.89
C VAL A 102 -23.88 -19.12 -5.33
N ARG A 103 -23.69 -18.56 -4.14
CA ARG A 103 -24.69 -17.66 -3.54
C ARG A 103 -24.70 -16.31 -4.25
N GLU A 104 -25.86 -15.68 -4.27
CA GLU A 104 -25.93 -14.25 -4.57
C GLU A 104 -25.26 -13.52 -3.42
N ILE A 105 -24.06 -13.04 -3.68
CA ILE A 105 -23.33 -12.22 -2.74
C ILE A 105 -23.65 -10.79 -3.15
N ALA A 106 -24.29 -10.03 -2.26
CA ALA A 106 -24.30 -8.58 -2.35
C ALA A 106 -22.88 -8.07 -2.03
N VAL A 107 -21.91 -8.49 -2.85
CA VAL A 107 -20.56 -7.95 -2.80
C VAL A 107 -20.58 -6.76 -3.75
N PRO A 108 -20.29 -5.56 -3.29
CA PRO A 108 -19.90 -4.52 -4.21
C PRO A 108 -18.77 -5.07 -5.07
N ALA A 109 -18.89 -4.95 -6.38
CA ALA A 109 -17.84 -5.35 -7.34
C ALA A 109 -16.59 -4.46 -7.23
N ASP A 110 -16.35 -3.86 -6.06
CA ASP A 110 -15.33 -2.87 -5.82
C ASP A 110 -14.08 -3.53 -5.27
N HIS A 111 -13.08 -3.54 -6.10
CA HIS A 111 -11.72 -3.97 -5.80
C HIS A 111 -10.98 -3.03 -4.82
N GLY A 112 -11.72 -2.14 -4.14
CA GLY A 112 -11.19 -1.19 -3.18
C GLY A 112 -11.44 -1.63 -1.74
N ILE A 113 -10.67 -1.09 -0.84
CA ILE A 113 -11.05 -0.99 0.55
C ILE A 113 -12.18 0.04 0.57
N ASP A 114 -13.42 -0.43 0.49
CA ASP A 114 -14.56 0.44 0.78
C ASP A 114 -14.37 0.96 2.19
N GLN A 115 -14.58 2.26 2.36
CA GLN A 115 -14.92 2.80 3.67
C GLN A 115 -16.27 2.17 4.06
N GLN A 116 -16.25 0.90 4.45
CA GLN A 116 -17.30 0.41 5.30
C GLN A 116 -17.30 1.38 6.47
N VAL A 117 -18.40 2.11 6.61
CA VAL A 117 -18.62 2.94 7.77
C VAL A 117 -18.42 2.00 8.94
N ALA A 118 -17.22 2.01 9.53
CA ALA A 118 -16.96 1.27 10.74
C ALA A 118 -18.07 1.72 11.67
N ALA A 119 -18.77 0.78 12.29
CA ALA A 119 -19.80 1.13 13.25
C ALA A 119 -19.20 2.20 14.15
N ALA A 120 -19.96 3.22 14.53
CA ALA A 120 -19.43 4.44 15.15
C ALA A 120 -18.60 4.18 16.43
N ASP A 121 -18.63 2.96 16.94
CA ASP A 121 -17.92 2.40 18.10
C ASP A 121 -16.78 1.42 17.72
N ALA A 122 -16.50 1.20 16.43
CA ALA A 122 -15.46 0.26 16.01
C ALA A 122 -14.09 0.93 15.89
N VAL A 123 -13.04 0.23 16.34
CA VAL A 123 -11.65 0.63 16.10
C VAL A 123 -11.25 0.29 14.67
N ASP A 124 -10.91 1.32 13.88
CA ASP A 124 -10.50 1.17 12.50
C ASP A 124 -9.00 0.90 12.40
N LEU A 125 -8.65 -0.34 12.08
CA LEU A 125 -7.30 -0.75 11.68
C LEU A 125 -7.20 -1.04 10.16
N ASN A 126 -8.19 -0.59 9.35
CA ASN A 126 -8.14 -0.67 7.89
C ASN A 126 -7.42 0.52 7.27
N PHE A 127 -7.72 1.74 7.73
CA PHE A 127 -7.25 2.97 7.12
C PHE A 127 -6.26 3.70 8.01
N ASN A 128 -5.31 4.40 7.42
CA ASN A 128 -4.41 5.30 8.12
C ASN A 128 -4.89 6.74 7.97
N TYR A 129 -5.39 7.29 9.08
CA TYR A 129 -5.72 8.70 9.24
C TYR A 129 -4.86 9.29 10.36
N PRO A 130 -3.51 9.30 10.23
CA PRO A 130 -2.64 9.75 11.31
C PRO A 130 -2.95 11.22 11.64
N SER A 131 -3.56 11.43 12.79
CA SER A 131 -3.92 12.74 13.33
C SER A 131 -3.10 12.99 14.58
N LEU A 132 -2.56 14.20 14.70
CA LEU A 132 -1.81 14.64 15.87
C LEU A 132 -2.61 15.66 16.68
N PRO A 133 -2.43 15.74 18.00
CA PRO A 133 -3.01 16.80 18.81
C PRO A 133 -2.64 18.19 18.27
N GLY A 134 -3.57 19.14 18.36
CA GLY A 134 -3.33 20.52 17.94
C GLY A 134 -3.49 20.83 16.44
N GLN A 135 -3.66 19.82 15.56
CA GLN A 135 -3.84 20.06 14.11
C GLN A 135 -5.07 20.94 13.79
N ALA A 136 -6.15 20.83 14.56
CA ALA A 136 -7.32 21.70 14.39
C ALA A 136 -7.00 23.17 14.69
N ASP A 137 -6.12 23.43 15.66
CA ASP A 137 -5.69 24.80 15.99
C ASP A 137 -4.79 25.38 14.90
N LEU A 138 -3.88 24.59 14.32
CA LEU A 138 -3.10 24.97 13.16
C LEU A 138 -3.99 25.35 11.98
N LEU A 139 -5.03 24.54 11.70
CA LEU A 139 -5.98 24.85 10.65
C LEU A 139 -6.77 26.13 10.93
N ARG A 140 -7.22 26.32 12.18
CA ARG A 140 -7.93 27.54 12.61
C ARG A 140 -7.06 28.78 12.45
N GLN A 141 -5.78 28.67 12.78
CA GLN A 141 -4.81 29.75 12.59
C GLN A 141 -4.62 30.06 11.09
N ALA A 142 -4.35 29.06 10.25
CA ALA A 142 -4.17 29.22 8.82
C ALA A 142 -5.41 29.85 8.15
N LEU A 143 -6.62 29.45 8.55
CA LEU A 143 -7.86 30.05 8.04
C LEU A 143 -7.99 31.53 8.41
N ARG A 144 -7.65 31.93 9.65
CA ARG A 144 -7.64 33.35 10.05
C ARG A 144 -6.64 34.16 9.24
N GLU A 145 -5.47 33.63 9.01
CA GLU A 145 -4.42 34.30 8.25
C GLU A 145 -4.78 34.44 6.77
N VAL A 146 -5.39 33.41 6.16
CA VAL A 146 -5.94 33.51 4.82
C VAL A 146 -7.09 34.55 4.76
N ALA A 147 -7.97 34.58 5.77
CA ALA A 147 -9.08 35.54 5.83
C ALA A 147 -8.60 36.99 5.96
N THR A 148 -7.44 37.23 6.53
CA THR A 148 -6.83 38.56 6.65
C THR A 148 -5.90 38.91 5.50
N SER A 149 -5.57 37.96 4.61
CA SER A 149 -4.77 38.24 3.42
C SER A 149 -5.55 39.04 2.39
N GLY A 150 -4.88 39.89 1.63
CA GLY A 150 -5.50 40.67 0.56
C GLY A 150 -5.90 39.90 -0.70
N GLU A 151 -5.80 38.57 -0.69
CA GLU A 151 -5.92 37.71 -1.89
C GLU A 151 -7.27 36.97 -1.99
N LEU A 152 -8.24 37.23 -1.11
CA LEU A 152 -9.52 36.50 -1.06
C LEU A 152 -10.24 36.42 -2.41
N ASP A 153 -10.30 37.55 -3.12
CA ASP A 153 -10.94 37.59 -4.45
C ASP A 153 -10.26 36.66 -5.45
N SER A 154 -8.96 36.47 -5.35
CA SER A 154 -8.23 35.57 -6.23
C SER A 154 -8.57 34.11 -5.95
N LEU A 155 -8.87 33.76 -4.69
CA LEU A 155 -9.25 32.39 -4.28
C LEU A 155 -10.66 32.00 -4.76
N LEU A 156 -11.51 32.94 -5.09
CA LEU A 156 -12.86 32.74 -5.64
C LEU A 156 -12.87 32.49 -7.16
N ARG A 157 -11.75 32.71 -7.83
CA ARG A 157 -11.63 32.56 -9.29
C ARG A 157 -11.01 31.21 -9.67
N TYR A 158 -11.26 30.79 -10.91
CA TYR A 158 -10.51 29.67 -11.48
C TYR A 158 -9.00 29.93 -11.45
N GLN A 159 -8.26 28.91 -11.09
CA GLN A 159 -6.81 28.94 -11.10
C GLN A 159 -6.26 28.24 -12.37
N PRO A 160 -4.99 28.47 -12.73
CA PRO A 160 -4.34 27.66 -13.76
C PRO A 160 -4.49 26.18 -13.45
N HIS A 161 -4.77 25.34 -14.45
CA HIS A 161 -5.04 23.91 -14.26
C HIS A 161 -3.94 23.18 -13.51
N ARG A 162 -2.68 23.53 -13.74
CA ARG A 162 -1.53 22.96 -13.05
C ARG A 162 -1.13 23.68 -11.75
N GLY A 163 -1.93 24.60 -11.26
CA GLY A 163 -1.65 25.41 -10.07
C GLY A 163 -0.91 26.72 -10.39
N ARG A 164 -0.97 27.68 -9.47
CA ARG A 164 -0.31 28.98 -9.61
C ARG A 164 1.22 28.84 -9.62
N PRO A 165 1.97 29.72 -10.29
CA PRO A 165 3.43 29.68 -10.31
C PRO A 165 4.05 29.70 -8.90
N GLN A 166 3.52 30.51 -7.97
CA GLN A 166 3.99 30.56 -6.59
C GLN A 166 3.76 29.25 -5.83
N ASP A 167 2.60 28.58 -6.03
CA ASP A 167 2.31 27.30 -5.39
C ASP A 167 3.29 26.23 -5.86
N ARG A 168 3.56 26.17 -7.15
CA ARG A 168 4.54 25.24 -7.75
C ARG A 168 5.96 25.52 -7.27
N ALA A 169 6.33 26.80 -7.10
CA ALA A 169 7.64 27.20 -6.55
C ALA A 169 7.79 26.77 -5.08
N SER A 170 6.73 26.87 -4.26
CA SER A 170 6.72 26.40 -2.87
C SER A 170 6.89 24.88 -2.79
N ILE A 171 6.20 24.14 -3.64
CA ILE A 171 6.34 22.68 -3.75
C ILE A 171 7.76 22.30 -4.22
N ALA A 172 8.33 23.02 -5.21
CA ALA A 172 9.71 22.79 -5.67
C ALA A 172 10.72 22.93 -4.52
N ARG A 173 10.55 23.97 -3.68
CA ARG A 173 11.41 24.16 -2.50
C ARG A 173 11.30 23.01 -1.49
N HIS A 174 10.07 22.54 -1.24
CA HIS A 174 9.82 21.39 -0.36
C HIS A 174 10.50 20.13 -0.90
N LEU A 175 10.37 19.86 -2.19
CA LEU A 175 10.91 18.65 -2.83
C LEU A 175 12.44 18.59 -2.80
N ARG A 176 13.13 19.73 -2.76
CA ARG A 176 14.61 19.76 -2.60
C ARG A 176 15.06 19.06 -1.30
N ARG A 177 14.28 19.19 -0.22
CA ARG A 177 14.53 18.48 1.04
C ARG A 177 14.29 16.97 0.93
N ARG A 178 13.61 16.54 -0.14
CA ARG A 178 13.38 15.13 -0.48
C ARG A 178 14.41 14.57 -1.48
N GLY A 179 15.45 15.34 -1.81
CA GLY A 179 16.45 14.98 -2.80
C GLY A 179 15.96 15.06 -4.26
N LEU A 180 14.85 15.77 -4.51
CA LEU A 180 14.31 16.00 -5.84
C LEU A 180 14.35 17.50 -6.17
N THR A 181 14.95 17.88 -7.29
CA THR A 181 15.17 19.29 -7.69
C THR A 181 14.46 19.62 -9.01
N PRO A 182 13.11 19.55 -9.07
CA PRO A 182 12.38 19.86 -10.28
C PRO A 182 12.35 21.37 -10.53
N ASP A 183 12.22 21.76 -11.79
CA ASP A 183 11.75 23.09 -12.14
C ASP A 183 10.27 23.25 -11.77
N ALA A 184 9.86 24.47 -11.40
CA ALA A 184 8.46 24.74 -11.08
C ALA A 184 7.52 24.42 -12.27
N ASP A 185 8.04 24.44 -13.50
CA ASP A 185 7.28 24.12 -14.70
C ASP A 185 7.09 22.62 -14.95
N GLU A 186 7.81 21.78 -14.25
CA GLU A 186 7.63 20.32 -14.23
C GLU A 186 6.59 19.86 -13.19
N ILE A 187 6.12 20.78 -12.33
CA ILE A 187 5.19 20.50 -11.22
C ILE A 187 3.76 20.81 -11.62
N LEU A 188 2.85 19.90 -11.25
CA LEU A 188 1.41 20.07 -11.35
C LEU A 188 0.76 19.84 -10.00
N VAL A 189 -0.09 20.77 -9.55
CA VAL A 189 -0.86 20.65 -8.31
C VAL A 189 -2.11 19.83 -8.58
N VAL A 190 -2.37 18.84 -7.72
CA VAL A 190 -3.48 17.88 -7.88
C VAL A 190 -4.26 17.72 -6.57
N SER A 191 -5.48 17.19 -6.66
CA SER A 191 -6.36 16.99 -5.51
C SER A 191 -6.00 15.74 -4.71
N GLY A 192 -4.76 15.68 -4.20
CA GLY A 192 -4.13 14.56 -3.49
C GLY A 192 -3.49 13.54 -4.43
N ALA A 193 -2.66 12.65 -3.87
CA ALA A 193 -1.89 11.67 -4.63
C ALA A 193 -2.77 10.76 -5.52
N GLN A 194 -3.96 10.34 -5.04
CA GLN A 194 -4.88 9.52 -5.83
C GLN A 194 -5.31 10.21 -7.13
N HIS A 195 -5.58 11.51 -7.07
CA HIS A 195 -5.85 12.29 -8.28
C HIS A 195 -4.59 12.42 -9.15
N GLY A 196 -3.41 12.58 -8.54
CA GLY A 196 -2.14 12.59 -9.26
C GLY A 196 -1.91 11.30 -10.05
N LEU A 197 -2.17 10.13 -9.44
CA LEU A 197 -2.12 8.83 -10.12
C LEU A 197 -3.15 8.75 -11.25
N ALA A 198 -4.40 9.17 -10.99
CA ALA A 198 -5.48 9.14 -11.99
C ALA A 198 -5.15 9.96 -13.24
N VAL A 199 -4.71 11.21 -13.07
CA VAL A 199 -4.35 12.07 -14.21
C VAL A 199 -3.08 11.62 -14.93
N THR A 200 -2.15 10.96 -14.21
CA THR A 200 -0.97 10.34 -14.82
C THR A 200 -1.37 9.16 -15.70
N VAL A 201 -2.20 8.24 -15.19
CA VAL A 201 -2.74 7.11 -15.96
C VAL A 201 -3.51 7.62 -17.17
N MET A 202 -4.45 8.55 -16.98
CA MET A 202 -5.27 9.14 -18.06
C MET A 202 -4.44 9.82 -19.15
N ALA A 203 -3.29 10.41 -18.78
CA ALA A 203 -2.43 11.14 -19.72
C ALA A 203 -1.41 10.24 -20.44
N ALA A 204 -1.06 9.09 -19.87
CA ALA A 204 0.08 8.28 -20.32
C ALA A 204 -0.28 6.90 -20.83
N LEU A 205 -1.46 6.36 -20.48
CA LEU A 205 -1.86 4.98 -20.74
C LEU A 205 -3.21 4.91 -21.47
N ASN A 206 -3.43 3.82 -22.17
CA ASN A 206 -4.67 3.48 -22.86
C ASN A 206 -5.26 2.18 -22.32
N ALA A 207 -6.54 1.95 -22.55
CA ALA A 207 -7.18 0.67 -22.22
C ALA A 207 -6.43 -0.50 -22.88
N GLY A 208 -6.17 -1.55 -22.08
CA GLY A 208 -5.39 -2.72 -22.50
C GLY A 208 -3.87 -2.58 -22.38
N ASP A 209 -3.36 -1.39 -21.98
CA ASP A 209 -1.93 -1.24 -21.74
C ASP A 209 -1.49 -2.07 -20.52
N VAL A 210 -0.34 -2.74 -20.66
CA VAL A 210 0.25 -3.57 -19.61
C VAL A 210 1.03 -2.69 -18.63
N VAL A 211 0.70 -2.81 -17.35
CA VAL A 211 1.41 -2.14 -16.26
C VAL A 211 2.00 -3.17 -15.31
N ALA A 212 3.34 -3.15 -15.17
CA ALA A 212 4.03 -3.93 -14.16
C ALA A 212 3.81 -3.33 -12.77
N VAL A 213 3.43 -4.15 -11.81
CA VAL A 213 3.15 -3.74 -10.43
C VAL A 213 3.69 -4.79 -9.45
N ASP A 214 3.95 -4.39 -8.20
CA ASP A 214 4.27 -5.37 -7.16
C ASP A 214 3.13 -6.38 -6.96
N ALA A 215 3.44 -7.65 -6.68
CA ALA A 215 2.44 -8.70 -6.43
C ALA A 215 1.47 -8.35 -5.31
N LEU A 216 1.93 -7.55 -4.34
CA LEU A 216 1.11 -6.87 -3.35
C LEU A 216 1.32 -5.37 -3.55
N THR A 217 0.28 -4.62 -3.84
CA THR A 217 0.39 -3.20 -4.20
C THR A 217 -0.71 -2.36 -3.55
N TYR A 218 -0.64 -1.04 -3.69
CA TYR A 218 -1.64 -0.12 -3.17
C TYR A 218 -3.01 -0.34 -3.83
N PRO A 219 -4.07 -0.61 -3.05
CA PRO A 219 -5.41 -0.89 -3.59
C PRO A 219 -5.98 0.25 -4.45
N GLY A 220 -5.66 1.51 -4.11
CA GLY A 220 -6.13 2.65 -4.88
C GLY A 220 -5.57 2.69 -6.31
N PHE A 221 -4.39 2.12 -6.57
CA PHE A 221 -3.89 1.96 -7.92
C PHE A 221 -4.61 0.82 -8.67
N LYS A 222 -4.95 -0.27 -7.99
CA LYS A 222 -5.76 -1.36 -8.58
C LYS A 222 -7.12 -0.86 -9.03
N VAL A 223 -7.79 -0.03 -8.20
CA VAL A 223 -9.08 0.59 -8.56
C VAL A 223 -8.94 1.47 -9.80
N LEU A 224 -7.88 2.27 -9.90
CA LEU A 224 -7.59 3.05 -11.10
C LEU A 224 -7.35 2.16 -12.32
N ALA A 225 -6.51 1.15 -12.17
CA ALA A 225 -6.21 0.23 -13.27
C ALA A 225 -7.48 -0.45 -13.81
N HIS A 226 -8.36 -0.89 -12.92
CA HIS A 226 -9.65 -1.45 -13.31
C HIS A 226 -10.54 -0.41 -14.04
N ALA A 227 -10.66 0.80 -13.49
CA ALA A 227 -11.47 1.87 -14.07
C ALA A 227 -10.97 2.32 -15.46
N PHE A 228 -9.67 2.25 -15.70
CA PHE A 228 -9.03 2.58 -16.98
C PHE A 228 -8.77 1.35 -17.86
N HIS A 229 -9.28 0.16 -17.47
CA HIS A 229 -9.13 -1.10 -18.22
C HIS A 229 -7.66 -1.45 -18.53
N LEU A 230 -6.75 -1.23 -17.57
CA LEU A 230 -5.35 -1.60 -17.69
C LEU A 230 -5.13 -3.07 -17.34
N ASP A 231 -4.12 -3.69 -17.96
CA ASP A 231 -3.69 -5.05 -17.68
C ASP A 231 -2.55 -5.03 -16.65
N LEU A 232 -2.83 -5.40 -15.38
CA LEU A 232 -1.83 -5.44 -14.32
C LEU A 232 -1.06 -6.74 -14.34
N GLU A 233 0.27 -6.66 -14.51
CA GLU A 233 1.17 -7.81 -14.43
C GLU A 233 1.95 -7.80 -13.11
N PRO A 234 1.73 -8.80 -12.25
CA PRO A 234 2.37 -8.89 -10.94
C PRO A 234 3.85 -9.25 -11.06
N ILE A 235 4.71 -8.46 -10.43
CA ILE A 235 6.12 -8.77 -10.22
C ILE A 235 6.25 -9.43 -8.84
N PRO A 236 6.89 -10.62 -8.74
CA PRO A 236 7.15 -11.26 -7.46
C PRO A 236 7.88 -10.31 -6.50
N THR A 237 7.57 -10.43 -5.21
CA THR A 237 8.17 -9.61 -4.16
C THR A 237 9.38 -10.33 -3.56
N THR A 238 10.46 -9.60 -3.35
CA THR A 238 11.63 -10.00 -2.54
C THR A 238 11.57 -9.32 -1.16
N ALA A 239 12.61 -9.48 -0.35
CA ALA A 239 12.70 -8.83 0.96
C ALA A 239 12.74 -7.29 0.85
N ASP A 240 13.38 -6.75 -0.20
CA ASP A 240 13.73 -5.34 -0.33
C ASP A 240 12.99 -4.64 -1.49
N GLY A 241 12.08 -5.35 -2.17
CA GLY A 241 11.33 -4.79 -3.30
C GLY A 241 10.86 -5.83 -4.31
N PRO A 242 10.52 -5.40 -5.54
CA PRO A 242 10.16 -6.31 -6.63
C PRO A 242 11.35 -7.14 -7.11
N ASP A 243 11.08 -8.35 -7.61
CA ASP A 243 12.07 -9.15 -8.32
C ASP A 243 12.41 -8.50 -9.67
N LEU A 244 13.57 -7.85 -9.74
CA LEU A 244 14.01 -7.12 -10.93
C LEU A 244 14.44 -8.04 -12.09
N ASP A 245 14.77 -9.31 -11.83
CA ASP A 245 15.01 -10.30 -12.90
C ASP A 245 13.69 -10.67 -13.59
N ALA A 246 12.65 -10.87 -12.79
CA ALA A 246 11.30 -11.11 -13.30
C ALA A 246 10.75 -9.89 -14.05
N LEU A 247 10.98 -8.67 -13.54
CA LEU A 247 10.59 -7.43 -14.22
C LEU A 247 11.30 -7.27 -15.57
N GLU A 248 12.61 -7.48 -15.63
CA GLU A 248 13.39 -7.37 -16.86
C GLU A 248 12.92 -8.38 -17.91
N LYS A 249 12.69 -9.62 -17.49
CA LYS A 249 12.13 -10.67 -18.34
C LYS A 249 10.73 -10.32 -18.85
N LEU A 250 9.87 -9.77 -18.00
CA LEU A 250 8.53 -9.31 -18.41
C LEU A 250 8.64 -8.22 -19.48
N CYS A 251 9.45 -7.19 -19.25
CA CYS A 251 9.65 -6.10 -20.20
C CYS A 251 10.25 -6.56 -21.55
N ALA A 252 11.08 -7.62 -21.52
CA ALA A 252 11.64 -8.21 -22.75
C ALA A 252 10.62 -9.04 -23.55
N THR A 253 9.57 -9.58 -22.89
CA THR A 253 8.63 -10.52 -23.53
C THR A 253 7.24 -9.93 -23.78
N ARG A 254 6.88 -8.83 -23.10
CA ARG A 254 5.61 -8.13 -23.25
C ARG A 254 5.81 -6.61 -23.41
N PRO A 255 4.94 -5.91 -24.11
CA PRO A 255 5.00 -4.46 -24.28
C PRO A 255 4.51 -3.75 -23.00
N VAL A 256 5.31 -3.80 -21.92
CA VAL A 256 5.02 -3.07 -20.67
C VAL A 256 5.06 -1.57 -20.94
N ARG A 257 3.99 -0.85 -20.63
CA ARG A 257 3.85 0.59 -20.86
C ARG A 257 4.21 1.44 -19.65
N ALA A 258 3.98 0.90 -18.45
CA ALA A 258 4.39 1.55 -17.21
C ALA A 258 4.79 0.54 -16.14
N ILE A 259 5.60 1.01 -15.19
CA ILE A 259 5.94 0.35 -13.93
C ILE A 259 5.40 1.23 -12.82
N TYR A 260 4.43 0.75 -12.05
CA TYR A 260 3.97 1.44 -10.84
C TYR A 260 4.66 0.84 -9.63
N THR A 261 5.28 1.68 -8.80
CA THR A 261 5.97 1.24 -7.58
C THR A 261 5.95 2.30 -6.49
N MET A 262 6.05 1.85 -5.24
CA MET A 262 6.24 2.68 -4.03
C MET A 262 7.63 2.39 -3.45
N PRO A 263 8.73 2.94 -4.01
CA PRO A 263 10.08 2.52 -3.68
C PRO A 263 10.55 2.98 -2.29
N THR A 264 9.81 3.88 -1.64
CA THR A 264 10.12 4.37 -0.29
C THR A 264 8.92 4.16 0.62
N LEU A 265 9.03 3.20 1.51
CA LEU A 265 8.00 2.73 2.42
C LEU A 265 6.78 2.16 1.69
N HIS A 266 6.99 1.03 1.06
CA HIS A 266 5.98 0.31 0.28
C HIS A 266 4.74 -0.06 1.10
N ASN A 267 3.56 0.18 0.57
CA ASN A 267 2.29 -0.26 1.14
C ASN A 267 1.76 -1.50 0.37
N PRO A 268 1.68 -2.72 1.00
CA PRO A 268 1.54 -2.92 2.44
C PRO A 268 2.78 -3.38 3.20
N LEU A 269 3.90 -3.70 2.57
CA LEU A 269 5.00 -4.46 3.19
C LEU A 269 6.03 -3.61 3.94
N GLY A 270 6.08 -2.29 3.70
CA GLY A 270 6.97 -1.38 4.42
C GLY A 270 8.42 -1.38 3.97
N TRP A 271 8.81 -2.15 2.94
CA TRP A 271 10.19 -2.12 2.46
C TRP A 271 10.59 -0.77 1.85
N VAL A 272 11.88 -0.50 1.83
CA VAL A 272 12.50 0.65 1.18
C VAL A 272 13.51 0.10 0.16
N MET A 273 13.27 0.35 -1.11
CA MET A 273 14.10 -0.16 -2.21
C MET A 273 15.52 0.42 -2.10
N PRO A 274 16.57 -0.44 -2.06
CA PRO A 274 17.97 0.00 -2.02
C PRO A 274 18.37 0.83 -3.25
N ALA A 275 19.40 1.65 -3.11
CA ALA A 275 19.91 2.50 -4.20
C ALA A 275 20.39 1.68 -5.42
N THR A 276 20.96 0.51 -5.20
CA THR A 276 21.36 -0.44 -6.26
C THR A 276 20.18 -0.87 -7.10
N ASP A 277 19.07 -1.23 -6.46
CA ASP A 277 17.88 -1.74 -7.13
C ASP A 277 17.12 -0.61 -7.82
N ARG A 278 17.12 0.61 -7.23
CA ARG A 278 16.63 1.82 -7.93
C ARG A 278 17.37 2.05 -9.23
N SER A 279 18.71 1.96 -9.20
CA SER A 279 19.55 2.12 -10.39
C SER A 279 19.28 1.05 -11.43
N ARG A 280 19.05 -0.20 -11.00
CA ARG A 280 18.70 -1.31 -11.89
C ARG A 280 17.32 -1.14 -12.52
N LEU A 281 16.30 -0.75 -11.73
CA LEU A 281 14.95 -0.48 -12.22
C LEU A 281 14.96 0.64 -13.28
N ILE A 282 15.69 1.72 -13.03
CA ILE A 282 15.89 2.80 -14.01
C ILE A 282 16.53 2.28 -15.31
N LYS A 283 17.56 1.42 -15.20
CA LYS A 283 18.19 0.82 -16.38
C LYS A 283 17.20 -0.01 -17.20
N ILE A 284 16.38 -0.84 -16.54
CA ILE A 284 15.33 -1.63 -17.20
C ILE A 284 14.34 -0.70 -17.91
N ALA A 285 13.88 0.36 -17.22
CA ALA A 285 12.95 1.31 -17.81
C ALA A 285 13.52 2.02 -19.05
N ARG A 286 14.77 2.48 -19.00
CA ARG A 286 15.44 3.10 -20.15
C ARG A 286 15.69 2.13 -21.32
N GLN A 287 15.97 0.87 -21.01
CA GLN A 287 16.23 -0.16 -22.03
C GLN A 287 14.96 -0.61 -22.75
N HIS A 288 13.85 -0.75 -22.05
CA HIS A 288 12.60 -1.33 -22.58
C HIS A 288 11.49 -0.30 -22.80
N GLY A 289 11.63 0.93 -22.30
CA GLY A 289 10.75 2.06 -22.57
C GLY A 289 9.52 2.25 -21.70
N PRO A 290 9.22 1.44 -20.64
CA PRO A 290 8.09 1.74 -19.76
C PRO A 290 8.31 3.04 -18.98
N LEU A 291 7.21 3.77 -18.75
CA LEU A 291 7.18 4.91 -17.84
C LEU A 291 7.22 4.41 -16.40
N ILE A 292 8.06 5.01 -15.56
CA ILE A 292 8.01 4.77 -14.10
C ILE A 292 6.97 5.70 -13.48
N ILE A 293 6.01 5.16 -12.73
CA ILE A 293 5.07 5.91 -11.89
C ILE A 293 5.50 5.68 -10.43
N GLU A 294 6.21 6.64 -9.86
CA GLU A 294 6.73 6.59 -8.50
C GLU A 294 5.73 7.21 -7.53
N ASP A 295 5.10 6.39 -6.70
CA ASP A 295 4.22 6.85 -5.62
C ASP A 295 5.01 7.02 -4.31
N ALA A 296 5.11 8.25 -3.84
CA ALA A 296 5.87 8.64 -2.66
C ALA A 296 4.98 9.09 -1.48
N ALA A 297 3.74 8.60 -1.41
CA ALA A 297 2.77 9.04 -0.40
C ALA A 297 3.24 8.84 1.05
N TYR A 298 4.09 7.85 1.32
CA TYR A 298 4.63 7.53 2.65
C TYR A 298 6.12 7.84 2.81
N ALA A 299 6.79 8.35 1.77
CA ALA A 299 8.23 8.57 1.77
C ALA A 299 8.73 9.49 2.91
N TYR A 300 7.88 10.40 3.40
CA TYR A 300 8.18 11.32 4.49
C TYR A 300 8.47 10.63 5.85
N LEU A 301 8.06 9.37 6.02
CA LEU A 301 8.26 8.60 7.24
C LEU A 301 9.68 8.01 7.37
N VAL A 302 10.39 7.88 6.27
CA VAL A 302 11.75 7.33 6.27
C VAL A 302 12.75 8.47 6.43
N GLU A 303 13.62 8.35 7.43
CA GLU A 303 14.76 9.24 7.60
C GLU A 303 15.86 8.82 6.62
N ASP A 304 16.47 9.77 5.93
CA ASP A 304 17.57 9.57 4.98
C ASP A 304 17.34 8.43 3.96
N PRO A 305 16.19 8.40 3.25
CA PRO A 305 15.94 7.37 2.25
C PRO A 305 16.88 7.56 1.04
N PRO A 306 17.12 6.49 0.26
CA PRO A 306 17.76 6.67 -1.05
C PRO A 306 17.00 7.70 -1.89
N PRO A 307 17.69 8.48 -2.75
CA PRO A 307 17.05 9.50 -3.59
C PRO A 307 15.89 8.92 -4.40
N PRO A 308 14.81 9.67 -4.63
CA PRO A 308 13.70 9.24 -5.49
C PRO A 308 14.17 8.77 -6.86
N LEU A 309 13.45 7.85 -7.49
CA LEU A 309 13.73 7.43 -8.88
C LEU A 309 13.71 8.62 -9.84
N ALA A 310 12.75 9.54 -9.64
CA ALA A 310 12.64 10.77 -10.41
C ALA A 310 13.87 11.69 -10.30
N ALA A 311 14.65 11.62 -9.21
CA ALA A 311 15.88 12.39 -9.08
C ALA A 311 17.00 11.90 -10.01
N SER A 312 17.05 10.59 -10.26
CA SER A 312 18.06 9.94 -11.12
C SER A 312 17.59 9.72 -12.56
N ALA A 313 16.29 9.73 -12.79
CA ALA A 313 15.68 9.46 -14.10
C ALA A 313 14.44 10.35 -14.34
N PRO A 314 14.60 11.68 -14.33
CA PRO A 314 13.48 12.61 -14.55
C PRO A 314 12.86 12.50 -15.96
N ASP A 315 13.59 11.92 -16.91
CA ASP A 315 13.19 11.70 -18.29
C ASP A 315 12.14 10.59 -18.45
N VAL A 316 12.15 9.58 -17.58
CA VAL A 316 11.27 8.39 -17.66
C VAL A 316 10.41 8.19 -16.43
N THR A 317 10.42 9.11 -15.46
CA THR A 317 9.70 8.95 -14.18
C THR A 317 8.68 10.07 -13.99
N VAL A 318 7.45 9.69 -13.63
CA VAL A 318 6.44 10.59 -13.05
C VAL A 318 6.39 10.31 -11.55
N TYR A 319 6.75 11.32 -10.76
CA TYR A 319 6.70 11.26 -9.30
C TYR A 319 5.38 11.81 -8.79
N VAL A 320 4.69 11.06 -7.94
CA VAL A 320 3.39 11.43 -7.37
C VAL A 320 3.49 11.44 -5.85
N SER A 321 3.07 12.52 -5.22
CA SER A 321 3.02 12.64 -3.76
C SER A 321 1.93 13.62 -3.32
N GLY A 322 1.81 13.84 -2.02
CA GLY A 322 0.81 14.77 -1.50
C GLY A 322 0.89 14.93 0.01
N LEU A 323 0.04 15.83 0.53
CA LEU A 323 0.01 16.22 1.93
C LEU A 323 -1.04 15.47 2.77
N SER A 324 -1.73 14.49 2.19
CA SER A 324 -2.79 13.77 2.90
C SER A 324 -2.28 12.92 4.06
N LYS A 325 -1.09 12.33 3.95
CA LYS A 325 -0.55 11.42 4.97
C LYS A 325 0.38 12.12 5.95
N ASN A 326 1.16 13.06 5.48
CA ASN A 326 2.11 13.82 6.30
C ASN A 326 1.47 15.02 7.03
N VAL A 327 0.40 15.59 6.49
CA VAL A 327 -0.32 16.71 7.09
C VAL A 327 -1.72 16.29 7.51
N ALA A 328 -2.71 16.35 6.64
CA ALA A 328 -4.10 16.01 6.94
C ALA A 328 -4.82 15.48 5.71
N THR A 329 -5.54 14.38 5.88
CA THR A 329 -6.26 13.70 4.79
C THR A 329 -7.33 14.58 4.13
N GLY A 330 -7.96 15.48 4.90
CA GLY A 330 -9.02 16.37 4.44
C GLY A 330 -8.56 17.55 3.56
N LEU A 331 -7.27 17.92 3.58
CA LEU A 331 -6.76 19.01 2.74
C LEU A 331 -6.84 18.72 1.25
N ARG A 332 -6.70 17.46 0.88
CA ARG A 332 -6.75 17.00 -0.53
C ARG A 332 -5.83 17.80 -1.46
N VAL A 333 -4.60 18.06 -1.03
CA VAL A 333 -3.54 18.68 -1.84
C VAL A 333 -2.45 17.67 -2.10
N GLY A 334 -2.05 17.55 -3.36
CA GLY A 334 -0.95 16.73 -3.83
C GLY A 334 -0.25 17.38 -5.00
N PHE A 335 0.78 16.73 -5.49
CA PHE A 335 1.55 17.20 -6.64
C PHE A 335 2.11 16.04 -7.45
N VAL A 336 2.28 16.33 -8.72
CA VAL A 336 2.94 15.47 -9.70
C VAL A 336 4.16 16.22 -10.21
N VAL A 337 5.31 15.54 -10.28
CA VAL A 337 6.48 16.00 -11.02
C VAL A 337 6.61 15.11 -12.25
N ALA A 338 6.65 15.70 -13.43
CA ALA A 338 6.63 14.95 -14.67
C ALA A 338 7.69 15.43 -15.66
N PRO A 339 8.19 14.55 -16.54
CA PRO A 339 9.04 14.97 -17.65
C PRO A 339 8.37 16.12 -18.44
N PRO A 340 9.11 17.14 -18.88
CA PRO A 340 8.55 18.32 -19.57
C PRO A 340 7.62 17.97 -20.73
N ALA A 341 7.96 16.93 -21.50
CA ALA A 341 7.13 16.47 -22.62
C ALA A 341 5.76 15.93 -22.22
N ARG A 342 5.57 15.50 -20.94
CA ARG A 342 4.32 14.95 -20.43
C ARG A 342 3.47 15.98 -19.69
N VAL A 343 4.04 17.10 -19.24
CA VAL A 343 3.32 18.16 -18.51
C VAL A 343 2.05 18.59 -19.25
N PRO A 344 2.04 18.88 -20.58
CA PRO A 344 0.82 19.31 -21.26
C PRO A 344 -0.29 18.28 -21.29
N SER A 345 0.04 16.97 -21.34
CA SER A 345 -0.96 15.90 -21.34
C SER A 345 -1.59 15.71 -19.97
N ILE A 346 -0.78 15.78 -18.90
CA ILE A 346 -1.27 15.70 -17.51
C ILE A 346 -2.10 16.94 -17.17
N GLU A 347 -1.71 18.13 -17.60
CA GLU A 347 -2.51 19.36 -17.43
C GLU A 347 -3.88 19.24 -18.10
N ARG A 348 -3.95 18.66 -19.30
CA ARG A 348 -5.25 18.36 -19.96
C ARG A 348 -6.09 17.38 -19.15
N ALA A 349 -5.48 16.38 -18.54
CA ALA A 349 -6.17 15.40 -17.69
C ALA A 349 -6.71 16.07 -16.40
N ILE A 350 -5.96 16.97 -15.78
CA ILE A 350 -6.45 17.80 -14.65
C ILE A 350 -7.65 18.64 -15.07
N ARG A 351 -7.55 19.32 -16.22
CA ARG A 351 -8.67 20.11 -16.77
C ARG A 351 -9.91 19.25 -17.01
N ALA A 352 -9.76 18.04 -17.50
CA ALA A 352 -10.87 17.14 -17.81
C ALA A 352 -11.53 16.52 -16.56
N THR A 353 -10.86 16.56 -15.40
CA THR A 353 -11.35 15.95 -14.14
C THR A 353 -11.82 17.01 -13.14
N THR A 354 -10.90 17.71 -12.49
CA THR A 354 -11.19 18.66 -11.41
C THR A 354 -11.11 20.11 -11.84
N TRP A 355 -10.73 20.39 -13.07
CA TRP A 355 -10.41 21.71 -13.61
C TRP A 355 -9.15 22.32 -12.97
N ASN A 356 -9.09 22.43 -11.66
CA ASN A 356 -7.92 22.76 -10.84
C ASN A 356 -8.15 22.29 -9.40
N THR A 357 -7.07 22.18 -8.63
CA THR A 357 -7.17 21.94 -7.17
C THR A 357 -7.75 23.16 -6.48
N PRO A 358 -8.64 23.01 -5.48
CA PRO A 358 -9.23 24.14 -4.77
C PRO A 358 -8.19 25.13 -4.23
N ALA A 359 -8.34 26.41 -4.60
CA ALA A 359 -7.36 27.45 -4.31
C ALA A 359 -7.15 27.66 -2.79
N LEU A 360 -8.23 27.57 -2.00
CA LEU A 360 -8.17 27.78 -0.55
C LEU A 360 -7.29 26.74 0.14
N THR A 361 -7.52 25.45 -0.12
CA THR A 361 -6.72 24.37 0.49
C THR A 361 -5.28 24.39 -0.02
N THR A 362 -5.06 24.74 -1.29
CA THR A 362 -3.71 24.92 -1.84
C THR A 362 -2.98 26.08 -1.18
N ALA A 363 -3.63 27.22 -0.93
CA ALA A 363 -3.03 28.35 -0.24
C ALA A 363 -2.59 28.00 1.20
N ILE A 364 -3.45 27.29 1.95
CA ILE A 364 -3.11 26.77 3.29
C ILE A 364 -1.92 25.82 3.21
N ALA A 365 -1.94 24.86 2.29
CA ALA A 365 -0.88 23.90 2.11
C ALA A 365 0.46 24.55 1.77
N CYS A 366 0.48 25.50 0.81
CA CYS A 366 1.70 26.20 0.42
C CYS A 366 2.26 27.06 1.57
N ARG A 367 1.38 27.70 2.35
CA ARG A 367 1.81 28.42 3.55
C ARG A 367 2.51 27.50 4.54
N TRP A 368 1.93 26.34 4.84
CA TRP A 368 2.52 25.36 5.75
C TRP A 368 3.83 24.73 5.21
N LEU A 369 4.01 24.70 3.88
CA LEU A 369 5.29 24.34 3.26
C LEU A 369 6.36 25.42 3.44
N GLU A 370 5.95 26.70 3.51
CA GLU A 370 6.87 27.86 3.58
C GLU A 370 7.30 28.19 5.00
N ASP A 371 6.38 28.05 5.97
CA ASP A 371 6.63 28.40 7.37
C ASP A 371 7.22 27.26 8.23
N GLY A 372 7.42 26.07 7.64
CA GLY A 372 8.01 24.91 8.32
C GLY A 372 6.99 24.03 9.07
N THR A 373 5.70 24.35 9.02
CA THR A 373 4.66 23.55 9.67
C THR A 373 4.62 22.10 9.14
N VAL A 374 4.80 21.90 7.82
CA VAL A 374 4.83 20.56 7.21
C VAL A 374 5.97 19.74 7.79
N GLU A 375 7.18 20.29 7.84
CA GLU A 375 8.38 19.62 8.37
C GLU A 375 8.21 19.26 9.85
N HIS A 376 7.61 20.15 10.63
CA HIS A 376 7.33 19.90 12.04
C HIS A 376 6.32 18.75 12.21
N LEU A 377 5.22 18.75 11.46
CA LEU A 377 4.22 17.67 11.49
C LEU A 377 4.82 16.34 11.01
N GLU A 378 5.67 16.34 10.01
CA GLU A 378 6.35 15.13 9.52
C GLU A 378 7.28 14.54 10.58
N ALA A 379 8.03 15.38 11.30
CA ALA A 379 8.90 14.93 12.39
C ALA A 379 8.06 14.29 13.51
N GLN A 380 7.01 14.97 13.96
CA GLN A 380 6.10 14.42 14.98
C GLN A 380 5.46 13.10 14.53
N LYS A 381 5.04 13.00 13.27
CA LYS A 381 4.45 11.75 12.73
C LYS A 381 5.46 10.62 12.62
N ARG A 382 6.73 10.90 12.34
CA ARG A 382 7.78 9.87 12.40
C ARG A 382 7.93 9.31 13.81
N ASP A 383 7.94 10.17 14.82
CA ASP A 383 8.06 9.74 16.21
C ASP A 383 6.82 8.96 16.68
N ASP A 384 5.62 9.43 16.33
CA ASP A 384 4.37 8.72 16.60
C ASP A 384 4.33 7.35 15.89
N ALA A 385 4.75 7.27 14.63
CA ALA A 385 4.83 6.01 13.89
C ALA A 385 5.82 5.01 14.53
N LYS A 386 7.00 5.49 14.97
CA LYS A 386 7.98 4.68 15.69
C LYS A 386 7.40 4.11 16.99
N ALA A 387 6.69 4.94 17.77
CA ALA A 387 6.04 4.51 19.02
C ALA A 387 4.96 3.44 18.75
N ARG A 388 4.12 3.62 17.73
CA ARG A 388 3.08 2.66 17.34
C ARG A 388 3.66 1.35 16.82
N GLN A 389 4.74 1.38 16.06
CA GLN A 389 5.45 0.19 15.61
C GLN A 389 6.12 -0.57 16.77
N ALA A 390 6.69 0.14 17.74
CA ALA A 390 7.22 -0.49 18.95
C ALA A 390 6.11 -1.20 19.72
N LEU A 391 4.96 -0.54 19.90
CA LEU A 391 3.77 -1.12 20.52
C LEU A 391 3.26 -2.34 19.76
N ALA A 392 3.14 -2.27 18.44
CA ALA A 392 2.68 -3.39 17.62
C ALA A 392 3.61 -4.61 17.74
N ARG A 393 4.93 -4.41 17.69
CA ARG A 393 5.91 -5.48 17.89
C ARG A 393 5.81 -6.11 19.29
N GLN A 394 5.56 -5.30 20.31
CA GLN A 394 5.38 -5.79 21.70
C GLN A 394 4.11 -6.62 21.83
N GLU A 395 2.97 -6.09 21.40
CA GLU A 395 1.65 -6.72 21.65
C GLU A 395 1.41 -7.93 20.72
N LEU A 396 2.02 -7.94 19.53
CA LEU A 396 1.95 -9.05 18.57
C LEU A 396 3.18 -9.98 18.64
N ALA A 397 3.95 -9.94 19.73
CA ALA A 397 5.13 -10.78 19.91
C ALA A 397 4.79 -12.27 19.73
N GLY A 398 5.65 -12.99 18.98
CA GLY A 398 5.47 -14.39 18.63
C GLY A 398 4.66 -14.64 17.36
N LEU A 399 4.11 -13.61 16.72
CA LEU A 399 3.50 -13.68 15.40
C LEU A 399 4.47 -13.17 14.30
N SER A 400 4.27 -13.61 13.07
CA SER A 400 5.10 -13.22 11.92
C SER A 400 4.69 -11.85 11.38
N LEU A 401 5.53 -10.83 11.60
CA LEU A 401 5.28 -9.45 11.20
C LEU A 401 6.28 -8.98 10.16
N ILE A 402 5.79 -8.31 9.12
CA ILE A 402 6.59 -7.55 8.16
C ILE A 402 6.22 -6.08 8.31
N SER A 403 7.18 -5.22 8.63
CA SER A 403 6.95 -3.79 8.81
C SER A 403 8.25 -2.99 8.82
N HIS A 404 8.16 -1.70 8.51
CA HIS A 404 9.24 -0.75 8.72
C HIS A 404 9.11 -0.08 10.11
N PRO A 405 10.22 0.22 10.80
CA PRO A 405 10.16 0.85 12.14
C PRO A 405 9.40 2.16 12.23
N SER A 406 9.30 2.90 11.13
CA SER A 406 8.60 4.19 11.05
C SER A 406 7.28 4.11 10.26
N SER A 407 6.73 2.92 10.04
CA SER A 407 5.48 2.75 9.28
C SER A 407 4.25 2.93 10.15
N TYR A 408 3.17 3.45 9.59
CA TYR A 408 1.84 3.44 10.19
C TYR A 408 1.05 2.15 9.90
N PHE A 409 1.68 1.13 9.36
CA PHE A 409 1.02 -0.16 9.11
C PHE A 409 2.00 -1.31 9.31
N THR A 410 1.44 -2.47 9.62
CA THR A 410 2.18 -3.72 9.69
C THR A 410 1.42 -4.80 8.93
N TRP A 411 2.17 -5.71 8.33
CA TRP A 411 1.67 -6.89 7.66
C TRP A 411 1.85 -8.09 8.58
N LEU A 412 0.76 -8.70 8.97
CA LEU A 412 0.72 -9.88 9.82
C LEU A 412 0.48 -11.12 8.94
N THR A 413 1.52 -11.91 8.72
CA THR A 413 1.40 -13.20 8.05
C THR A 413 0.74 -14.19 8.99
N LEU A 414 -0.29 -14.87 8.53
CA LEU A 414 -1.06 -15.81 9.33
C LEU A 414 -0.43 -17.22 9.31
N PRO A 415 -0.59 -18.01 10.37
CA PRO A 415 -0.24 -19.43 10.38
C PRO A 415 -0.97 -20.19 9.28
N ASP A 416 -0.41 -21.34 8.87
CA ASP A 416 -0.91 -22.13 7.74
C ASP A 416 -2.37 -22.57 7.86
N ASP A 417 -2.86 -22.83 9.07
CA ASP A 417 -4.24 -23.26 9.30
C ASP A 417 -5.22 -22.10 9.53
N ALA A 418 -4.72 -20.88 9.70
CA ALA A 418 -5.56 -19.71 9.90
C ALA A 418 -6.11 -19.15 8.58
N ARG A 419 -7.32 -18.57 8.65
CA ARG A 419 -8.01 -17.96 7.51
C ARG A 419 -8.28 -16.48 7.76
N ALA A 420 -7.76 -15.63 6.88
CA ALA A 420 -7.88 -14.18 7.01
C ALA A 420 -9.34 -13.69 7.05
N ASP A 421 -10.21 -14.24 6.23
CA ASP A 421 -11.64 -13.91 6.18
C ASP A 421 -12.38 -14.31 7.46
N ARG A 422 -12.10 -15.49 8.05
CA ARG A 422 -12.67 -15.94 9.31
C ARG A 422 -12.21 -15.05 10.47
N LEU A 423 -10.91 -14.73 10.52
CA LEU A 423 -10.34 -13.85 11.54
C LEU A 423 -10.93 -12.44 11.45
N THR A 424 -11.05 -11.89 10.23
CA THR A 424 -11.65 -10.57 10.01
C THR A 424 -13.10 -10.54 10.48
N ALA A 425 -13.91 -11.56 10.17
CA ALA A 425 -15.28 -11.65 10.66
C ALA A 425 -15.36 -11.78 12.19
N THR A 426 -14.43 -12.48 12.82
CA THR A 426 -14.35 -12.60 14.29
C THR A 426 -13.96 -11.28 14.93
N LEU A 427 -12.98 -10.56 14.38
CA LEU A 427 -12.56 -9.24 14.85
C LEU A 427 -13.67 -8.18 14.67
N ALA A 428 -14.41 -8.23 13.57
CA ALA A 428 -15.54 -7.34 13.32
C ALA A 428 -16.63 -7.49 14.38
N ARG A 429 -16.91 -8.72 14.86
CA ARG A 429 -17.83 -8.95 15.99
C ARG A 429 -17.32 -8.38 17.31
N GLN A 430 -16.03 -8.10 17.43
CA GLN A 430 -15.38 -7.45 18.56
C GLN A 430 -15.09 -5.96 18.29
N HIS A 431 -15.80 -5.37 17.33
CA HIS A 431 -15.69 -3.95 16.94
C HIS A 431 -14.27 -3.55 16.51
N ILE A 432 -13.51 -4.47 15.86
CA ILE A 432 -12.20 -4.19 15.28
C ILE A 432 -12.25 -4.50 13.79
N SER A 433 -11.99 -3.48 12.99
CA SER A 433 -11.96 -3.58 11.52
C SER A 433 -10.50 -3.71 11.03
N VAL A 434 -10.19 -4.74 10.25
CA VAL A 434 -8.85 -5.00 9.68
C VAL A 434 -8.96 -5.33 8.20
N SER A 435 -7.88 -5.09 7.43
CA SER A 435 -7.82 -5.49 6.01
C SER A 435 -7.21 -6.88 5.86
N THR A 436 -7.80 -7.71 4.99
CA THR A 436 -7.15 -8.92 4.46
C THR A 436 -6.10 -8.56 3.41
N ALA A 437 -5.38 -9.56 2.88
CA ALA A 437 -4.44 -9.37 1.78
C ALA A 437 -5.11 -9.11 0.42
N GLU A 438 -6.36 -9.49 0.25
CA GLU A 438 -7.07 -9.47 -1.04
C GLU A 438 -7.09 -8.10 -1.75
N PRO A 439 -7.38 -6.98 -1.07
CA PRO A 439 -7.33 -5.66 -1.70
C PRO A 439 -5.96 -5.30 -2.28
N PHE A 440 -4.88 -5.81 -1.72
CA PHE A 440 -3.50 -5.52 -2.12
C PHE A 440 -2.99 -6.45 -3.22
N THR A 441 -3.54 -7.67 -3.34
CA THR A 441 -3.05 -8.72 -4.23
C THR A 441 -3.37 -8.41 -5.68
N THR A 442 -2.36 -8.51 -6.55
CA THR A 442 -2.49 -8.42 -8.02
C THR A 442 -2.31 -9.78 -8.70
N SER A 443 -1.76 -10.76 -7.99
CA SER A 443 -1.59 -12.13 -8.47
C SER A 443 -2.85 -12.98 -8.25
N LYS A 444 -2.90 -14.16 -8.89
CA LYS A 444 -3.99 -15.13 -8.70
C LYS A 444 -4.01 -15.79 -7.32
N HIS A 445 -2.89 -15.74 -6.62
CA HIS A 445 -2.77 -16.29 -5.27
C HIS A 445 -2.76 -15.18 -4.24
N THR A 446 -3.72 -15.20 -3.32
CA THR A 446 -3.83 -14.25 -2.21
C THR A 446 -3.19 -14.86 -0.95
N PRO A 447 -2.14 -14.26 -0.37
CA PRO A 447 -1.55 -14.78 0.86
C PRO A 447 -2.53 -14.65 2.03
N GLN A 448 -2.47 -15.60 2.97
CA GLN A 448 -3.22 -15.50 4.21
C GLN A 448 -2.51 -14.52 5.15
N ALA A 449 -2.99 -13.30 5.18
CA ALA A 449 -2.40 -12.23 5.97
C ALA A 449 -3.43 -11.15 6.30
N LEU A 450 -3.13 -10.37 7.34
CA LEU A 450 -3.86 -9.16 7.70
C LEU A 450 -2.93 -7.95 7.58
N ARG A 451 -3.42 -6.87 7.01
CA ARG A 451 -2.76 -5.58 7.07
C ARG A 451 -3.42 -4.74 8.16
N LEU A 452 -2.65 -4.34 9.16
CA LEU A 452 -3.11 -3.56 10.30
C LEU A 452 -2.65 -2.10 10.16
N ALA A 453 -3.59 -1.16 10.07
CA ALA A 453 -3.33 0.27 10.13
C ALA A 453 -3.19 0.71 11.58
N LEU A 454 -2.11 1.39 11.92
CA LEU A 454 -1.79 1.75 13.29
C LEU A 454 -2.09 3.23 13.62
N GLY A 455 -2.41 4.05 12.61
CA GLY A 455 -2.43 5.51 12.71
C GLY A 455 -3.80 6.15 12.98
N SER A 456 -4.88 5.37 13.13
CA SER A 456 -6.24 5.92 13.14
C SER A 456 -6.90 5.99 14.53
N THR A 457 -6.23 5.49 15.55
CA THR A 457 -6.74 5.46 16.94
C THR A 457 -5.67 5.91 17.93
N ASP A 458 -6.05 6.20 19.17
CA ASP A 458 -5.10 6.50 20.25
C ASP A 458 -4.31 5.25 20.66
N LEU A 459 -3.21 5.43 21.40
CA LEU A 459 -2.29 4.36 21.76
C LEU A 459 -2.90 3.30 22.68
N ASP A 460 -3.81 3.67 23.57
CA ASP A 460 -4.42 2.72 24.53
C ASP A 460 -5.46 1.85 23.83
N SER A 461 -6.30 2.43 22.98
CA SER A 461 -7.23 1.71 22.10
C SER A 461 -6.47 0.82 21.12
N LEU A 462 -5.34 1.30 20.56
CA LEU A 462 -4.48 0.50 19.69
C LEU A 462 -3.92 -0.72 20.45
N ARG A 463 -3.41 -0.52 21.67
CA ARG A 463 -2.88 -1.61 22.52
C ARG A 463 -3.94 -2.68 22.79
N ALA A 464 -5.13 -2.26 23.20
CA ALA A 464 -6.23 -3.18 23.48
C ALA A 464 -6.63 -3.99 22.23
N SER A 465 -6.71 -3.30 21.08
CA SER A 465 -7.07 -3.94 19.80
C SER A 465 -6.01 -4.92 19.33
N LEU A 466 -4.72 -4.59 19.44
CA LEU A 466 -3.62 -5.49 19.06
C LEU A 466 -3.55 -6.76 19.93
N ARG A 467 -3.83 -6.64 21.24
CA ARG A 467 -3.99 -7.80 22.13
C ARG A 467 -5.13 -8.69 21.70
N THR A 468 -6.25 -8.10 21.32
CA THR A 468 -7.40 -8.83 20.80
C THR A 468 -7.07 -9.53 19.48
N VAL A 469 -6.41 -8.84 18.54
CA VAL A 469 -5.93 -9.44 17.28
C VAL A 469 -5.03 -10.64 17.57
N ARG A 470 -4.03 -10.48 18.46
CA ARG A 470 -3.12 -11.57 18.85
C ARG A 470 -3.87 -12.77 19.41
N ARG A 471 -4.79 -12.55 20.35
CA ARG A 471 -5.59 -13.60 20.96
C ARG A 471 -6.41 -14.37 19.92
N VAL A 472 -7.13 -13.65 19.05
CA VAL A 472 -7.97 -14.25 17.99
C VAL A 472 -7.14 -15.05 16.99
N VAL A 473 -5.96 -14.57 16.61
CA VAL A 473 -5.06 -15.30 15.69
C VAL A 473 -4.53 -16.59 16.35
N ILE A 474 -4.17 -16.53 17.61
CA ILE A 474 -3.68 -17.72 18.34
C ILE A 474 -4.81 -18.74 18.55
N GLU A 475 -5.99 -18.30 18.99
CA GLU A 475 -7.15 -19.18 19.19
C GLU A 475 -7.57 -19.88 17.89
N ASP A 476 -7.54 -19.18 16.75
CA ASP A 476 -7.88 -19.74 15.44
C ASP A 476 -6.84 -20.74 14.92
N ALA A 477 -5.56 -20.54 15.24
CA ALA A 477 -4.48 -21.46 14.83
C ALA A 477 -4.50 -22.79 15.60
N TYR A 478 -5.14 -22.85 16.77
CA TYR A 478 -5.26 -24.06 17.60
C TYR A 478 -6.67 -24.67 17.58
N ALA A 479 -7.63 -24.09 16.84
CA ALA A 479 -8.99 -24.62 16.67
C ALA A 479 -9.11 -25.50 15.40
#